data_3b7e69136f6d0484e871be5f323df084
#
_entry.id   3b7e69136f6d0484e871be5f323df084
#
_cell.length_a   1.000
_cell.length_b   1.000
_cell.length_c   1.000
_cell.angle_alpha   90.00
_cell.angle_beta   90.00
_cell.angle_gamma   90.00
#
_symmetry.space_group_name_H-M   'P 1'
#
loop_
_entity.id
_entity.type
_entity.pdbx_description
1 polymer ?
#
loop_
_entity_poly.entity_id
_entity_poly.type
_entity_poly.pdbx_seq_one_letter_code
_entity_poly.pdbx_strand_id
1 'polypeptide(L)'
;MSTGQSDCLALVPPDESWAAAVWDYRAEFEAVGDVLAGTADLGAAANFTGWLAGLRADARPDTVRPGRVSADTFLAVRRSDRRLVGMVNIRHALNDYLFRFGGHIGYSVRPTERRKGYAKEMLRLALNKCKGLKLDRVLVTCDSKNEASVRTIRANGGALENRVPEEDGFTDRYWIEVGR
;
A
#
# COMPACT_ATOMS: atom_id res chain seq x y z
N MET A 1 -19.09 -19.92 16.88
CA MET A 1 -19.72 -18.63 16.59
C MET A 1 -18.60 -17.61 16.41
N SER A 2 -18.24 -17.32 15.16
CA SER A 2 -17.19 -16.33 14.88
C SER A 2 -17.81 -14.95 15.13
N THR A 3 -17.41 -14.30 16.21
CA THR A 3 -17.73 -12.89 16.43
C THR A 3 -17.01 -12.09 15.36
N GLY A 4 -17.72 -11.72 14.31
CA GLY A 4 -17.22 -10.84 13.28
C GLY A 4 -16.88 -9.50 13.90
N GLN A 5 -15.61 -9.32 14.26
CA GLN A 5 -15.08 -8.03 14.64
C GLN A 5 -15.19 -7.14 13.40
N SER A 6 -16.05 -6.12 13.46
CA SER A 6 -16.18 -5.17 12.36
C SER A 6 -14.83 -4.48 12.12
N ASP A 7 -14.41 -4.37 10.86
CA ASP A 7 -13.17 -3.71 10.52
C ASP A 7 -13.14 -2.27 11.05
N CYS A 8 -12.04 -1.89 11.70
CA CYS A 8 -11.81 -0.52 12.16
C CYS A 8 -11.57 0.43 10.98
N LEU A 9 -11.05 -0.10 9.88
CA LEU A 9 -10.69 0.65 8.68
C LEU A 9 -11.64 0.39 7.50
N ALA A 10 -11.69 1.35 6.58
CA ALA A 10 -12.19 1.17 5.23
C ALA A 10 -11.09 1.58 4.24
N LEU A 11 -10.93 0.80 3.16
CA LEU A 11 -10.15 1.21 2.00
C LEU A 11 -11.06 1.91 1.01
N VAL A 12 -10.88 3.22 0.86
CA VAL A 12 -11.69 4.06 -0.03
C VAL A 12 -10.83 4.65 -1.15
N PRO A 13 -11.33 4.75 -2.39
CA PRO A 13 -10.62 5.45 -3.44
C PRO A 13 -10.54 6.95 -3.09
N PRO A 14 -9.40 7.62 -3.37
CA PRO A 14 -9.30 9.05 -3.19
C PRO A 14 -10.14 9.81 -4.21
N ASP A 15 -10.75 10.90 -3.76
CA ASP A 15 -11.44 11.89 -4.59
C ASP A 15 -11.05 13.30 -4.13
N GLU A 16 -11.64 14.31 -4.75
CA GLU A 16 -11.34 15.72 -4.51
C GLU A 16 -11.58 16.15 -3.06
N SER A 17 -12.49 15.50 -2.34
CA SER A 17 -12.82 15.83 -0.94
C SER A 17 -11.69 15.48 0.03
N TRP A 18 -10.74 14.64 -0.37
CA TRP A 18 -9.61 14.21 0.46
C TRP A 18 -8.37 15.10 0.35
N ALA A 19 -8.40 16.17 -0.45
CA ALA A 19 -7.23 16.99 -0.74
C ALA A 19 -6.49 17.46 0.53
N ALA A 20 -7.19 18.06 1.48
CA ALA A 20 -6.59 18.54 2.72
C ALA A 20 -6.02 17.41 3.58
N ALA A 21 -6.76 16.29 3.73
CA ALA A 21 -6.31 15.14 4.53
C ALA A 21 -5.10 14.43 3.95
N VAL A 22 -5.01 14.33 2.60
CA VAL A 22 -3.87 13.74 1.90
C VAL A 22 -2.64 14.62 2.03
N TRP A 23 -2.78 15.94 1.92
CA TRP A 23 -1.67 16.87 2.11
C TRP A 23 -1.16 16.90 3.55
N ASP A 24 -2.06 16.86 4.52
CA ASP A 24 -1.71 16.71 5.93
C ASP A 24 -0.99 15.38 6.22
N TYR A 25 -1.46 14.29 5.58
CA TYR A 25 -0.78 12.99 5.65
C TYR A 25 0.65 13.07 5.11
N ARG A 26 0.85 13.67 3.94
CA ARG A 26 2.17 13.87 3.33
C ARG A 26 3.08 14.70 4.24
N ALA A 27 2.59 15.83 4.74
CA ALA A 27 3.36 16.73 5.59
C ALA A 27 3.88 16.06 6.87
N GLU A 28 3.11 15.13 7.44
CA GLU A 28 3.54 14.39 8.62
C GLU A 28 4.73 13.44 8.34
N PHE A 29 4.77 12.81 7.15
CA PHE A 29 5.92 12.00 6.72
C PHE A 29 7.16 12.86 6.44
N GLU A 30 6.97 14.00 5.78
CA GLU A 30 8.05 14.95 5.51
C GLU A 30 8.66 15.48 6.81
N ALA A 31 7.84 15.77 7.82
CA ALA A 31 8.29 16.28 9.12
C ALA A 31 9.17 15.27 9.88
N VAL A 32 8.97 13.98 9.70
CA VAL A 32 9.77 12.93 10.35
C VAL A 32 10.84 12.31 9.44
N GLY A 33 10.94 12.77 8.19
CA GLY A 33 11.90 12.28 7.21
C GLY A 33 11.72 10.81 6.82
N ASP A 34 10.47 10.34 6.76
CA ASP A 34 10.15 8.94 6.48
C ASP A 34 9.57 8.72 5.06
N VAL A 35 9.55 7.48 4.61
CA VAL A 35 9.18 7.11 3.25
C VAL A 35 7.67 6.95 3.10
N LEU A 36 7.10 7.63 2.11
CA LEU A 36 5.70 7.55 1.68
C LEU A 36 5.46 6.31 0.79
N ALA A 37 5.64 5.10 1.33
CA ALA A 37 5.39 3.88 0.59
C ALA A 37 3.89 3.69 0.27
N GLY A 38 3.57 3.12 -0.90
CA GLY A 38 2.19 2.81 -1.28
C GLY A 38 1.31 4.02 -1.58
N THR A 39 1.88 5.16 -1.95
CA THR A 39 1.17 6.43 -2.18
C THR A 39 1.20 6.89 -3.64
N ALA A 40 1.71 6.07 -4.56
CA ALA A 40 1.82 6.38 -5.99
C ALA A 40 2.45 7.78 -6.25
N ASP A 41 3.66 7.98 -5.70
CA ASP A 41 4.48 9.18 -5.84
C ASP A 41 3.89 10.47 -5.22
N LEU A 42 3.08 10.35 -4.20
CA LEU A 42 2.54 11.52 -3.48
C LEU A 42 3.65 12.47 -3.02
N GLY A 43 4.81 11.94 -2.59
CA GLY A 43 5.95 12.75 -2.15
C GLY A 43 6.53 13.67 -3.24
N ALA A 44 6.48 13.25 -4.50
CA ALA A 44 6.96 14.04 -5.64
C ALA A 44 5.85 14.89 -6.32
N ALA A 45 4.61 14.78 -5.87
CA ALA A 45 3.49 15.46 -6.50
C ALA A 45 3.54 16.98 -6.27
N ALA A 46 3.44 17.75 -7.36
CA ALA A 46 3.42 19.21 -7.28
C ALA A 46 2.11 19.75 -6.67
N ASN A 47 0.99 19.06 -6.93
CA ASN A 47 -0.31 19.43 -6.39
C ASN A 47 -1.24 18.19 -6.35
N PHE A 48 -2.32 18.31 -5.56
CA PHE A 48 -3.28 17.23 -5.36
C PHE A 48 -4.01 16.81 -6.65
N THR A 49 -4.43 17.79 -7.46
CA THR A 49 -5.17 17.52 -8.70
C THR A 49 -4.35 16.69 -9.67
N GLY A 50 -3.07 17.02 -9.85
CA GLY A 50 -2.15 16.27 -10.70
C GLY A 50 -1.88 14.86 -10.17
N TRP A 51 -1.70 14.71 -8.87
CA TRP A 51 -1.56 13.40 -8.23
C TRP A 51 -2.82 12.54 -8.44
N LEU A 52 -4.00 13.08 -8.17
CA LEU A 52 -5.27 12.38 -8.34
C LEU A 52 -5.51 11.98 -9.82
N ALA A 53 -5.20 12.88 -10.77
CA ALA A 53 -5.27 12.58 -12.19
C ALA A 53 -4.33 11.44 -12.57
N GLY A 54 -3.12 11.42 -12.02
CA GLY A 54 -2.16 10.32 -12.18
C GLY A 54 -2.70 8.98 -11.66
N LEU A 55 -3.35 8.96 -10.49
CA LEU A 55 -3.98 7.75 -9.97
C LEU A 55 -5.09 7.23 -10.89
N ARG A 56 -5.92 8.13 -11.41
CA ARG A 56 -7.01 7.78 -12.34
C ARG A 56 -6.47 7.22 -13.66
N ALA A 57 -5.36 7.76 -14.16
CA ALA A 57 -4.69 7.25 -15.34
C ALA A 57 -4.09 5.86 -15.09
N ASP A 58 -3.42 5.67 -13.96
CA ASP A 58 -2.76 4.40 -13.62
C ASP A 58 -3.76 3.28 -13.25
N ALA A 59 -5.02 3.61 -12.93
CA ALA A 59 -6.02 2.60 -12.59
C ALA A 59 -6.46 1.74 -13.80
N ARG A 60 -6.15 2.13 -15.03
CA ARG A 60 -6.66 1.49 -16.25
C ARG A 60 -5.51 1.11 -17.20
N PRO A 61 -5.56 -0.09 -17.81
CA PRO A 61 -4.51 -0.54 -18.75
C PRO A 61 -4.35 0.35 -19.98
N ASP A 62 -5.43 0.99 -20.43
CA ASP A 62 -5.45 1.85 -21.63
C ASP A 62 -4.91 3.27 -21.38
N THR A 63 -4.82 3.68 -20.12
CA THR A 63 -4.37 5.02 -19.73
C THR A 63 -3.16 5.03 -18.79
N VAL A 64 -2.69 3.86 -18.36
CA VAL A 64 -1.53 3.76 -17.44
C VAL A 64 -0.32 4.47 -18.04
N ARG A 65 0.36 5.23 -17.20
CA ARG A 65 1.52 6.03 -17.61
C ARG A 65 2.68 5.13 -18.06
N PRO A 66 3.49 5.56 -19.06
CA PRO A 66 4.62 4.77 -19.57
C PRO A 66 5.56 4.29 -18.46
N GLY A 67 6.00 3.04 -18.55
CA GLY A 67 6.91 2.42 -17.57
C GLY A 67 6.24 1.93 -16.28
N ARG A 68 4.93 2.15 -16.12
CA ARG A 68 4.14 1.69 -14.98
C ARG A 68 3.27 0.48 -15.33
N VAL A 69 2.78 -0.17 -14.32
CA VAL A 69 1.71 -1.16 -14.43
C VAL A 69 0.42 -0.57 -13.88
N SER A 70 -0.72 -1.09 -14.32
CA SER A 70 -2.00 -0.67 -13.75
C SER A 70 -2.04 -0.92 -12.25
N ALA A 71 -2.58 0.05 -11.50
CA ALA A 71 -2.62 0.01 -10.05
C ALA A 71 -3.79 0.81 -9.48
N ASP A 72 -4.36 0.33 -8.39
CA ASP A 72 -5.32 1.07 -7.59
C ASP A 72 -4.66 1.61 -6.32
N THR A 73 -4.95 2.85 -5.97
CA THR A 73 -4.53 3.46 -4.71
C THR A 73 -5.75 3.70 -3.83
N PHE A 74 -5.65 3.29 -2.57
CA PHE A 74 -6.71 3.45 -1.58
C PHE A 74 -6.21 4.22 -0.37
N LEU A 75 -7.10 5.03 0.19
CA LEU A 75 -6.95 5.64 1.49
C LEU A 75 -7.47 4.66 2.54
N ALA A 76 -6.68 4.40 3.57
CA ALA A 76 -7.11 3.66 4.75
C ALA A 76 -7.70 4.65 5.76
N VAL A 77 -9.01 4.61 5.87
CA VAL A 77 -9.79 5.57 6.68
C VAL A 77 -10.35 4.87 7.91
N ARG A 78 -10.08 5.42 9.09
CA ARG A 78 -10.65 4.93 10.33
C ARG A 78 -12.15 5.25 10.38
N ARG A 79 -12.98 4.23 10.59
CA ARG A 79 -14.44 4.36 10.50
C ARG A 79 -15.05 5.25 11.57
N SER A 80 -14.47 5.28 12.78
CA SER A 80 -15.03 5.98 13.93
C SER A 80 -15.03 7.50 13.79
N ASP A 81 -14.02 8.07 13.11
CA ASP A 81 -13.82 9.53 13.00
C ASP A 81 -13.45 9.99 11.59
N ARG A 82 -13.46 9.09 10.61
CA ARG A 82 -13.07 9.33 9.21
C ARG A 82 -11.64 9.86 9.04
N ARG A 83 -10.76 9.59 9.98
CA ARG A 83 -9.35 9.99 9.88
C ARG A 83 -8.61 9.13 8.86
N LEU A 84 -7.86 9.78 7.97
CA LEU A 84 -6.90 9.13 7.08
C LEU A 84 -5.69 8.65 7.90
N VAL A 85 -5.56 7.34 8.07
CA VAL A 85 -4.50 6.72 8.91
C VAL A 85 -3.41 6.02 8.08
N GLY A 86 -3.65 5.75 6.81
CA GLY A 86 -2.69 5.09 5.94
C GLY A 86 -3.08 5.15 4.47
N MET A 87 -2.17 4.72 3.62
CA MET A 87 -2.42 4.52 2.19
C MET A 87 -1.90 3.16 1.73
N VAL A 88 -2.55 2.60 0.72
CA VAL A 88 -2.14 1.36 0.08
C VAL A 88 -2.29 1.46 -1.43
N ASN A 89 -1.27 1.02 -2.16
CA ASN A 89 -1.29 0.87 -3.61
C ASN A 89 -1.24 -0.60 -3.97
N ILE A 90 -2.14 -1.04 -4.83
CA ILE A 90 -2.27 -2.42 -5.31
C ILE A 90 -2.00 -2.43 -6.82
N ARG A 91 -0.92 -3.06 -7.23
CA ARG A 91 -0.49 -3.20 -8.61
C ARG A 91 -1.09 -4.46 -9.20
N HIS A 92 -1.71 -4.34 -10.38
CA HIS A 92 -2.44 -5.44 -11.00
C HIS A 92 -1.50 -6.46 -11.67
N ALA A 93 -0.26 -6.09 -11.92
CA ALA A 93 0.78 -6.93 -12.51
C ALA A 93 2.16 -6.52 -11.97
N LEU A 94 3.17 -7.33 -12.26
CA LEU A 94 4.57 -7.02 -11.95
C LEU A 94 5.38 -6.84 -13.23
N ASN A 95 6.09 -5.73 -13.35
CA ASN A 95 7.22 -5.59 -14.27
C ASN A 95 8.51 -6.08 -13.58
N ASP A 96 9.64 -6.07 -14.26
CA ASP A 96 10.91 -6.59 -13.73
C ASP A 96 11.34 -5.94 -12.42
N TYR A 97 11.18 -4.61 -12.31
CA TYR A 97 11.49 -3.89 -11.08
C TYR A 97 10.57 -4.30 -9.92
N LEU A 98 9.27 -4.32 -10.17
CA LEU A 98 8.28 -4.70 -9.16
C LEU A 98 8.42 -6.15 -8.73
N PHE A 99 8.75 -7.04 -9.67
CA PHE A 99 9.00 -8.44 -9.36
C PHE A 99 10.22 -8.61 -8.43
N ARG A 100 11.26 -7.80 -8.59
CA ARG A 100 12.46 -7.88 -7.77
C ARG A 100 12.32 -7.13 -6.45
N PHE A 101 11.79 -5.91 -6.47
CA PHE A 101 11.90 -4.96 -5.35
C PHE A 101 10.58 -4.37 -4.87
N GLY A 102 9.59 -4.17 -5.73
CA GLY A 102 8.38 -3.39 -5.39
C GLY A 102 7.17 -4.21 -4.95
N GLY A 103 7.02 -5.44 -5.47
CA GLY A 103 5.86 -6.29 -5.22
C GLY A 103 4.53 -5.75 -5.76
N HIS A 104 3.43 -6.46 -5.46
CA HIS A 104 2.07 -6.05 -5.82
C HIS A 104 1.49 -5.00 -4.87
N ILE A 105 1.86 -5.02 -3.59
CA ILE A 105 1.25 -4.18 -2.57
C ILE A 105 2.32 -3.35 -1.87
N GLY A 106 2.20 -2.02 -1.96
CA GLY A 106 2.91 -1.06 -1.14
C GLY A 106 1.95 -0.37 -0.18
N TYR A 107 2.38 -0.10 1.05
CA TYR A 107 1.56 0.57 2.05
C TYR A 107 2.40 1.40 3.02
N SER A 108 1.77 2.40 3.62
CA SER A 108 2.34 3.17 4.73
C SER A 108 1.25 3.55 5.73
N VAL A 109 1.64 3.68 6.99
CA VAL A 109 0.77 4.13 8.08
C VAL A 109 1.28 5.47 8.58
N ARG A 110 0.37 6.43 8.73
CA ARG A 110 0.64 7.76 9.29
C ARG A 110 1.50 7.64 10.56
N PRO A 111 2.60 8.37 10.70
CA PRO A 111 3.53 8.23 11.82
C PRO A 111 2.85 8.25 13.20
N THR A 112 1.95 9.19 13.45
CA THR A 112 1.21 9.32 14.72
C THR A 112 0.15 8.23 14.96
N GLU A 113 -0.17 7.43 13.93
CA GLU A 113 -1.16 6.36 14.01
C GLU A 113 -0.53 4.95 14.01
N ARG A 114 0.79 4.85 14.10
CA ARG A 114 1.52 3.58 14.13
C ARG A 114 1.30 2.82 15.44
N ARG A 115 1.64 1.52 15.44
CA ARG A 115 1.57 0.61 16.60
C ARG A 115 0.15 0.37 17.14
N LYS A 116 -0.87 0.63 16.30
CA LYS A 116 -2.30 0.39 16.60
C LYS A 116 -2.88 -0.78 15.80
N GLY A 117 -2.05 -1.55 15.10
CA GLY A 117 -2.49 -2.70 14.31
C GLY A 117 -2.97 -2.37 12.90
N TYR A 118 -3.01 -1.09 12.51
CA TYR A 118 -3.57 -0.66 11.22
C TYR A 118 -2.87 -1.24 10.00
N ALA A 119 -1.53 -1.38 10.00
CA ALA A 119 -0.80 -1.99 8.89
C ALA A 119 -1.27 -3.41 8.60
N LYS A 120 -1.49 -4.22 9.66
CA LYS A 120 -2.00 -5.60 9.54
C LYS A 120 -3.40 -5.63 8.93
N GLU A 121 -4.29 -4.76 9.39
CA GLU A 121 -5.66 -4.66 8.87
C GLU A 121 -5.68 -4.13 7.44
N MET A 122 -4.88 -3.10 7.12
CA MET A 122 -4.74 -2.56 5.76
C MET A 122 -4.30 -3.63 4.76
N LEU A 123 -3.27 -4.41 5.10
CA LEU A 123 -2.79 -5.48 4.21
C LEU A 123 -3.85 -6.56 4.03
N ARG A 124 -4.56 -6.98 5.09
CA ARG A 124 -5.67 -7.93 4.99
C ARG A 124 -6.78 -7.41 4.06
N LEU A 125 -7.17 -6.15 4.20
CA LEU A 125 -8.18 -5.52 3.34
C LEU A 125 -7.71 -5.41 1.89
N ALA A 126 -6.42 -5.10 1.66
CA ALA A 126 -5.82 -5.07 0.33
C ALA A 126 -5.82 -6.47 -0.33
N LEU A 127 -5.49 -7.52 0.42
CA LEU A 127 -5.56 -8.90 -0.06
C LEU A 127 -6.99 -9.29 -0.50
N ASN A 128 -8.01 -8.84 0.23
CA ASN A 128 -9.41 -9.05 -0.19
C ASN A 128 -9.73 -8.35 -1.53
N LYS A 129 -9.15 -7.19 -1.80
CA LYS A 129 -9.28 -6.53 -3.11
C LYS A 129 -8.55 -7.28 -4.22
N CYS A 130 -7.41 -7.88 -3.93
CA CYS A 130 -6.65 -8.68 -4.89
C CYS A 130 -7.43 -9.89 -5.42
N LYS A 131 -8.40 -10.44 -4.67
CA LYS A 131 -9.31 -11.48 -5.16
C LYS A 131 -10.09 -11.03 -6.40
N GLY A 132 -10.56 -9.78 -6.41
CA GLY A 132 -11.25 -9.18 -7.56
C GLY A 132 -10.36 -9.00 -8.79
N LEU A 133 -9.04 -8.95 -8.61
CA LEU A 133 -8.05 -8.82 -9.68
C LEU A 133 -7.58 -10.18 -10.24
N LYS A 134 -8.16 -11.29 -9.77
CA LYS A 134 -7.78 -12.68 -10.16
C LYS A 134 -6.30 -13.01 -9.92
N LEU A 135 -5.73 -12.44 -8.87
CA LEU A 135 -4.40 -12.78 -8.40
C LEU A 135 -4.51 -13.94 -7.40
N ASP A 136 -3.99 -15.09 -7.75
CA ASP A 136 -4.00 -16.26 -6.86
C ASP A 136 -3.04 -16.08 -5.69
N ARG A 137 -1.94 -15.37 -5.93
CA ARG A 137 -0.95 -14.98 -4.91
C ARG A 137 -0.38 -13.61 -5.20
N VAL A 138 0.06 -12.92 -4.18
CA VAL A 138 0.68 -11.60 -4.30
C VAL A 138 2.07 -11.58 -3.68
N LEU A 139 2.98 -10.86 -4.33
CA LEU A 139 4.30 -10.56 -3.80
C LEU A 139 4.21 -9.28 -2.97
N VAL A 140 4.69 -9.33 -1.73
CA VAL A 140 4.88 -8.15 -0.88
C VAL A 140 6.34 -8.10 -0.47
N THR A 141 6.96 -6.95 -0.62
CA THR A 141 8.38 -6.75 -0.35
C THR A 141 8.58 -5.73 0.76
N CYS A 142 9.67 -5.84 1.47
CA CYS A 142 10.08 -4.82 2.44
C CYS A 142 11.60 -4.82 2.62
N ASP A 143 12.14 -3.70 3.08
CA ASP A 143 13.51 -3.66 3.58
C ASP A 143 13.69 -4.72 4.68
N SER A 144 14.75 -5.49 4.61
CA SER A 144 15.06 -6.57 5.55
C SER A 144 15.22 -6.10 7.00
N LYS A 145 15.52 -4.80 7.21
CA LYS A 145 15.62 -4.17 8.52
C LYS A 145 14.27 -3.65 9.03
N ASN A 146 13.23 -3.60 8.17
CA ASN A 146 11.90 -3.13 8.55
C ASN A 146 11.09 -4.23 9.25
N GLU A 147 11.42 -4.50 10.51
CA GLU A 147 10.75 -5.52 11.32
C GLU A 147 9.24 -5.32 11.43
N ALA A 148 8.75 -4.08 11.41
CA ALA A 148 7.31 -3.79 11.49
C ALA A 148 6.59 -4.32 10.24
N SER A 149 7.18 -4.12 9.06
CA SER A 149 6.65 -4.66 7.80
C SER A 149 6.75 -6.18 7.77
N VAL A 150 7.89 -6.76 8.17
CA VAL A 150 8.07 -8.22 8.27
C VAL A 150 6.97 -8.86 9.15
N ARG A 151 6.72 -8.30 10.34
CA ARG A 151 5.65 -8.79 11.23
C ARG A 151 4.26 -8.65 10.60
N THR A 152 3.99 -7.55 9.93
CA THR A 152 2.72 -7.29 9.24
C THR A 152 2.47 -8.30 8.12
N ILE A 153 3.48 -8.55 7.29
CA ILE A 153 3.40 -9.48 6.15
C ILE A 153 3.19 -10.91 6.64
N ARG A 154 3.99 -11.36 7.61
CA ARG A 154 3.86 -12.70 8.20
C ARG A 154 2.51 -12.91 8.89
N ALA A 155 2.00 -11.90 9.58
CA ALA A 155 0.67 -11.96 10.21
C ALA A 155 -0.49 -12.07 9.21
N ASN A 156 -0.24 -11.80 7.92
CA ASN A 156 -1.16 -11.99 6.81
C ASN A 156 -0.82 -13.22 5.95
N GLY A 157 -0.04 -14.16 6.47
CA GLY A 157 0.28 -15.40 5.78
C GLY A 157 1.45 -15.32 4.80
N GLY A 158 2.27 -14.27 4.89
CA GLY A 158 3.45 -14.10 4.04
C GLY A 158 4.55 -15.13 4.33
N ALA A 159 4.92 -15.89 3.30
CA ALA A 159 6.06 -16.80 3.30
C ALA A 159 7.25 -16.16 2.60
N LEU A 160 8.41 -16.12 3.28
CA LEU A 160 9.64 -15.58 2.71
C LEU A 160 10.10 -16.49 1.57
N GLU A 161 10.23 -15.93 0.37
CA GLU A 161 10.83 -16.63 -0.77
C GLU A 161 12.35 -16.50 -0.74
N ASN A 162 12.85 -15.28 -0.72
CA ASN A 162 14.26 -14.97 -0.71
C ASN A 162 14.53 -13.52 -0.28
N ARG A 163 15.82 -13.22 -0.17
CA ARG A 163 16.36 -11.88 0.07
C ARG A 163 17.18 -11.46 -1.13
N VAL A 164 16.91 -10.29 -1.67
CA VAL A 164 17.59 -9.72 -2.84
C VAL A 164 18.46 -8.55 -2.39
N PRO A 165 19.75 -8.50 -2.81
CA PRO A 165 20.60 -7.36 -2.50
C PRO A 165 20.16 -6.12 -3.26
N GLU A 166 20.23 -4.97 -2.60
CA GLU A 166 20.13 -3.62 -3.15
C GLU A 166 21.41 -2.83 -2.83
N GLU A 167 21.53 -1.62 -3.39
CA GLU A 167 22.70 -0.77 -3.23
C GLU A 167 23.04 -0.51 -1.76
N ASP A 168 22.04 -0.22 -0.92
CA ASP A 168 22.19 0.12 0.49
C ASP A 168 21.58 -0.91 1.47
N GLY A 169 21.38 -2.15 1.05
CA GLY A 169 20.78 -3.15 1.92
C GLY A 169 20.22 -4.37 1.22
N PHE A 170 19.08 -4.82 1.71
CA PHE A 170 18.41 -6.01 1.19
C PHE A 170 16.91 -5.83 1.20
N THR A 171 16.25 -6.32 0.15
CA THR A 171 14.82 -6.48 0.09
C THR A 171 14.42 -7.92 0.36
N ASP A 172 13.60 -8.14 1.38
CA ASP A 172 12.94 -9.41 1.64
C ASP A 172 11.66 -9.52 0.79
N ARG A 173 11.50 -10.66 0.12
CA ARG A 173 10.39 -10.96 -0.77
C ARG A 173 9.51 -12.05 -0.18
N TYR A 174 8.22 -11.73 0.01
CA TYR A 174 7.23 -12.62 0.61
C TYR A 174 6.08 -12.87 -0.36
N TRP A 175 5.68 -14.12 -0.51
CA TRP A 175 4.45 -14.49 -1.20
C TRP A 175 3.32 -14.73 -0.21
N ILE A 176 2.14 -14.22 -0.54
CA ILE A 176 0.91 -14.42 0.21
C ILE A 176 -0.11 -15.05 -0.73
N GLU A 177 -0.66 -16.20 -0.34
CA GLU A 177 -1.77 -16.83 -1.05
C GLU A 177 -3.04 -16.00 -0.80
N VAL A 178 -3.72 -15.61 -1.88
CA VAL A 178 -4.91 -14.75 -1.78
C VAL A 178 -6.18 -15.56 -1.52
N GLY A 179 -6.16 -16.83 -1.86
CA GLY A 179 -7.31 -17.75 -1.74
C GLY A 179 -8.46 -17.37 -2.70
N ARG A 180 -9.07 -18.38 -3.24
CA ARG A 180 -10.25 -18.23 -4.12
C ARG A 180 -11.50 -17.88 -3.33
#